data_63e1d649b3f430f58e4cb919f5457c4a
#
_entry.id   63e1d649b3f430f58e4cb919f5457c4a
#
_cell.length_a   1.000
_cell.length_b   1.000
_cell.length_c   1.000
_cell.angle_alpha   90.00
_cell.angle_beta   90.00
_cell.angle_gamma   90.00
#
_symmetry.space_group_name_H-M   'P 1'
#
loop_
_entity.id
_entity.type
_entity.pdbx_description
1 polymer ?
#
loop_
_entity_poly.entity_id
_entity_poly.type
_entity_poly.pdbx_seq_one_letter_code
_entity_poly.pdbx_strand_id
1 'polypeptide(L)'
;MKRLLSTLLVGFFVLLASNILTETAHSNNHTGTWEKGPKAKARLISTVKAVGQLDKILIGIQVKLHPGWKTYWRSPGVSGLPPMVDLSKSSNLLSSVFHWPLPSRFLYYDTEVVGYRQEIIFPIDLLLEHVGQPLYLRALVEILVCDDVCIPHVMNLTLDLPSGLAKSTNYTNLISRYRAQVPGDGKNSGIIFEGASYSGSLHNPTLEVK
;
A
#
# COMPACT_ATOMS: atom_id res chain seq x y z
N MET A 1 -67.96 50.56 32.77
CA MET A 1 -67.32 50.94 31.50
C MET A 1 -65.83 50.68 31.64
N LYS A 2 -65.40 49.48 31.29
CA LYS A 2 -63.99 49.06 31.37
C LYS A 2 -63.56 48.62 29.99
N ARG A 3 -62.62 49.35 29.43
CA ARG A 3 -62.02 48.99 28.13
C ARG A 3 -60.93 47.98 28.41
N LEU A 4 -61.09 46.80 27.85
CA LEU A 4 -60.04 45.79 27.77
C LEU A 4 -59.08 46.15 26.62
N LEU A 5 -57.85 46.48 26.97
CA LEU A 5 -56.79 46.66 26.04
C LEU A 5 -56.16 45.27 25.79
N SER A 6 -56.44 44.75 24.58
CA SER A 6 -55.82 43.52 24.12
C SER A 6 -54.42 43.87 23.59
N THR A 7 -53.40 43.53 24.34
CA THR A 7 -52.03 43.60 23.88
C THR A 7 -51.71 42.38 23.03
N LEU A 8 -51.62 42.60 21.74
CA LEU A 8 -51.07 41.64 20.78
C LEU A 8 -49.56 41.53 21.03
N LEU A 9 -49.10 40.46 21.69
CA LEU A 9 -47.72 40.08 21.77
C LEU A 9 -47.33 39.41 20.45
N VAL A 10 -46.75 40.17 19.54
CA VAL A 10 -46.12 39.64 18.32
C VAL A 10 -44.81 38.99 18.80
N GLY A 11 -44.89 37.68 18.98
CA GLY A 11 -43.72 36.87 19.23
C GLY A 11 -42.83 36.85 18.00
N PHE A 12 -41.77 37.65 18.01
CA PHE A 12 -40.69 37.57 17.02
C PHE A 12 -39.92 36.30 17.24
N PHE A 13 -40.33 35.23 16.58
CA PHE A 13 -39.61 33.97 16.59
C PHE A 13 -38.41 34.14 15.65
N VAL A 14 -37.30 34.58 16.27
CA VAL A 14 -35.99 34.56 15.60
C VAL A 14 -35.61 33.12 15.40
N LEU A 15 -35.87 32.60 14.22
CA LEU A 15 -35.28 31.34 13.74
C LEU A 15 -33.77 31.56 13.59
N LEU A 16 -33.04 31.30 14.64
CA LEU A 16 -31.60 31.03 14.60
C LEU A 16 -31.45 29.78 13.76
N ALA A 17 -31.32 29.96 12.44
CA ALA A 17 -30.80 28.94 11.56
C ALA A 17 -29.37 28.68 11.98
N SER A 18 -29.19 27.75 12.91
CA SER A 18 -27.89 27.16 13.24
C SER A 18 -27.41 26.48 11.97
N ASN A 19 -26.59 27.19 11.18
CA ASN A 19 -25.74 26.55 10.20
C ASN A 19 -24.84 25.56 10.93
N ILE A 20 -25.33 24.35 11.13
CA ILE A 20 -24.50 23.22 11.47
C ILE A 20 -23.61 23.03 10.25
N LEU A 21 -22.45 23.69 10.23
CA LEU A 21 -21.34 23.31 9.40
C LEU A 21 -21.03 21.87 9.85
N THR A 22 -21.61 20.91 9.15
CA THR A 22 -21.12 19.56 9.17
C THR A 22 -19.68 19.66 8.65
N GLU A 23 -18.73 19.86 9.55
CA GLU A 23 -17.35 19.49 9.27
C GLU A 23 -17.41 18.03 8.87
N THR A 24 -17.41 17.77 7.56
CA THR A 24 -17.10 16.48 7.04
C THR A 24 -15.70 16.18 7.58
N ALA A 25 -15.64 15.32 8.59
CA ALA A 25 -14.39 14.80 9.08
C ALA A 25 -13.64 14.29 7.86
N HIS A 26 -12.67 15.07 7.40
CA HIS A 26 -11.76 14.63 6.37
C HIS A 26 -11.00 13.46 6.99
N SER A 27 -11.53 12.28 6.82
CA SER A 27 -10.80 11.03 7.02
C SER A 27 -9.41 11.27 6.45
N ASN A 28 -8.37 10.94 7.20
CA ASN A 28 -6.97 11.05 6.75
C ASN A 28 -6.80 10.21 5.48
N ASN A 29 -7.20 10.76 4.33
CA ASN A 29 -7.36 10.06 3.05
C ASN A 29 -6.04 9.50 2.47
N HIS A 30 -4.91 9.76 3.12
CA HIS A 30 -3.58 9.27 2.71
C HIS A 30 -3.19 7.91 3.32
N THR A 31 -4.11 7.29 4.08
CA THR A 31 -3.95 5.91 4.59
C THR A 31 -5.27 5.17 4.51
N GLY A 32 -5.22 3.97 3.95
CA GLY A 32 -6.33 3.03 4.04
C GLY A 32 -6.49 2.50 5.47
N THR A 33 -7.65 1.92 5.73
CA THR A 33 -7.91 1.18 6.96
C THR A 33 -7.11 -0.11 6.99
N TRP A 34 -6.77 -0.59 8.19
CA TRP A 34 -6.17 -1.90 8.35
C TRP A 34 -7.18 -3.00 8.06
N GLU A 35 -6.93 -3.75 7.02
CA GLU A 35 -7.60 -5.03 6.80
C GLU A 35 -6.88 -6.10 7.60
N LYS A 36 -7.64 -6.85 8.42
CA LYS A 36 -7.08 -7.81 9.38
C LYS A 36 -7.39 -9.24 8.95
N GLY A 37 -6.38 -10.05 8.92
CA GLY A 37 -6.48 -11.50 8.84
C GLY A 37 -5.98 -12.18 10.11
N PRO A 38 -6.03 -13.53 10.19
CA PRO A 38 -5.67 -14.26 11.41
C PRO A 38 -4.24 -14.01 11.89
N LYS A 39 -3.28 -13.87 10.98
CA LYS A 39 -1.83 -13.78 11.30
C LYS A 39 -1.12 -12.63 10.61
N ALA A 40 -1.84 -11.80 9.87
CA ALA A 40 -1.34 -10.62 9.23
C ALA A 40 -2.41 -9.54 9.16
N LYS A 41 -1.99 -8.30 8.99
CA LYS A 41 -2.84 -7.17 8.59
C LYS A 41 -2.12 -6.34 7.56
N ALA A 42 -2.89 -5.75 6.65
CA ALA A 42 -2.35 -4.88 5.62
C ALA A 42 -3.20 -3.62 5.42
N ARG A 43 -2.60 -2.59 4.83
CA ARG A 43 -3.27 -1.37 4.38
C ARG A 43 -2.48 -0.71 3.28
N LEU A 44 -3.13 0.18 2.54
CA LEU A 44 -2.47 1.12 1.64
C LEU A 44 -2.03 2.37 2.41
N ILE A 45 -0.87 2.91 2.06
CA ILE A 45 -0.34 4.18 2.55
C ILE A 45 0.22 4.98 1.38
N SER A 46 0.11 6.31 1.42
CA SER A 46 0.59 7.18 0.34
C SER A 46 1.71 8.11 0.81
N THR A 47 2.60 8.49 -0.12
CA THR A 47 3.59 9.55 0.09
C THR A 47 2.96 10.96 0.06
N VAL A 48 1.77 11.09 -0.53
CA VAL A 48 1.08 12.38 -0.70
C VAL A 48 -0.34 12.34 -0.16
N LYS A 49 -0.85 13.50 0.27
CA LYS A 49 -2.22 13.66 0.80
C LYS A 49 -3.28 13.81 -0.27
N ALA A 50 -2.88 14.23 -1.46
CA ALA A 50 -3.74 14.47 -2.61
C ALA A 50 -2.91 14.31 -3.88
N VAL A 51 -3.56 14.14 -5.03
CA VAL A 51 -2.88 13.86 -6.31
C VAL A 51 -2.11 15.07 -6.85
N GLY A 52 -2.55 16.30 -6.58
CA GLY A 52 -1.92 17.52 -7.12
C GLY A 52 -1.90 17.54 -8.64
N GLN A 53 -0.79 18.03 -9.19
CA GLN A 53 -0.48 18.00 -10.63
C GLN A 53 0.56 16.91 -10.94
N LEU A 54 0.57 15.83 -10.14
CA LEU A 54 1.48 14.71 -10.34
C LEU A 54 0.88 13.76 -11.39
N ASP A 55 1.73 13.29 -12.28
CA ASP A 55 1.45 12.18 -13.20
C ASP A 55 1.80 10.83 -12.55
N LYS A 56 2.72 10.84 -11.56
CA LYS A 56 3.20 9.65 -10.84
C LYS A 56 3.08 9.83 -9.34
N ILE A 57 2.61 8.80 -8.68
CA ILE A 57 2.48 8.76 -7.22
C ILE A 57 3.10 7.47 -6.70
N LEU A 58 3.94 7.60 -5.67
CA LEU A 58 4.48 6.46 -4.93
C LEU A 58 3.59 6.16 -3.73
N ILE A 59 3.12 4.93 -3.65
CA ILE A 59 2.38 4.39 -2.51
C ILE A 59 3.09 3.17 -1.93
N GLY A 60 2.55 2.62 -0.85
CA GLY A 60 3.01 1.35 -0.29
C GLY A 60 1.86 0.48 0.21
N ILE A 61 2.01 -0.83 0.05
CA ILE A 61 1.24 -1.81 0.82
C ILE A 61 2.02 -2.10 2.08
N GLN A 62 1.52 -1.65 3.23
CA GLN A 62 2.09 -1.92 4.53
C GLN A 62 1.49 -3.21 5.07
N VAL A 63 2.33 -4.24 5.25
CA VAL A 63 1.94 -5.53 5.82
C VAL A 63 2.63 -5.69 7.16
N LYS A 64 1.86 -6.03 8.20
CA LYS A 64 2.37 -6.41 9.52
C LYS A 64 2.00 -7.85 9.82
N LEU A 65 2.99 -8.65 10.13
CA LEU A 65 2.87 -10.05 10.47
C LEU A 65 2.87 -10.24 11.99
N HIS A 66 2.19 -11.25 12.47
CA HIS A 66 2.33 -11.68 13.87
C HIS A 66 3.75 -12.18 14.14
N PRO A 67 4.24 -12.09 15.40
CA PRO A 67 5.54 -12.67 15.77
C PRO A 67 5.65 -14.15 15.36
N GLY A 68 6.80 -14.54 14.82
CA GLY A 68 7.06 -15.87 14.28
C GLY A 68 6.66 -16.06 12.82
N TRP A 69 5.61 -15.36 12.37
CA TRP A 69 5.07 -15.50 11.00
C TRP A 69 5.91 -14.78 9.96
N LYS A 70 5.94 -15.34 8.74
CA LYS A 70 6.66 -14.83 7.57
C LYS A 70 5.74 -14.78 6.34
N THR A 71 6.09 -13.92 5.38
CA THR A 71 5.56 -13.95 4.01
C THR A 71 6.74 -13.96 3.04
N TYR A 72 6.47 -14.08 1.75
CA TYR A 72 7.45 -14.48 0.77
C TYR A 72 7.87 -13.35 -0.17
N TRP A 73 9.07 -13.47 -0.72
CA TRP A 73 9.58 -12.63 -1.79
C TRP A 73 9.08 -13.15 -3.15
N ARG A 74 9.34 -12.37 -4.22
CA ARG A 74 8.99 -12.78 -5.62
C ARG A 74 9.56 -14.14 -6.04
N SER A 75 10.69 -14.52 -5.45
CA SER A 75 11.33 -15.83 -5.64
C SER A 75 11.51 -16.45 -4.25
N PRO A 76 10.50 -17.20 -3.77
CA PRO A 76 10.45 -17.62 -2.36
C PRO A 76 11.43 -18.73 -2.01
N GLY A 77 12.06 -19.38 -2.99
CA GLY A 77 12.87 -20.58 -2.84
C GLY A 77 12.07 -21.83 -3.18
N VAL A 78 12.35 -22.92 -2.46
CA VAL A 78 11.71 -24.23 -2.74
C VAL A 78 10.28 -24.34 -2.25
N SER A 79 9.82 -23.43 -1.42
CA SER A 79 8.44 -23.43 -0.89
C SER A 79 7.91 -22.01 -0.70
N GLY A 80 6.60 -21.87 -0.67
CA GLY A 80 5.89 -20.60 -0.51
C GLY A 80 5.36 -20.02 -1.81
N LEU A 81 4.56 -18.97 -1.69
CA LEU A 81 3.99 -18.23 -2.83
C LEU A 81 4.24 -16.74 -2.63
N PRO A 82 4.67 -16.02 -3.69
CA PRO A 82 4.84 -14.58 -3.62
C PRO A 82 3.49 -13.87 -3.43
N PRO A 83 3.47 -12.72 -2.75
CA PRO A 83 2.30 -11.84 -2.76
C PRO A 83 1.84 -11.49 -4.18
N MET A 84 0.52 -11.49 -4.39
CA MET A 84 -0.12 -11.01 -5.61
C MET A 84 -0.95 -9.78 -5.32
N VAL A 85 -0.99 -8.84 -6.27
CA VAL A 85 -1.72 -7.57 -6.13
C VAL A 85 -2.44 -7.28 -7.44
N ASP A 86 -3.76 -7.18 -7.36
CA ASP A 86 -4.61 -6.74 -8.45
C ASP A 86 -5.19 -5.35 -8.14
N LEU A 87 -4.88 -4.37 -8.99
CA LEU A 87 -5.35 -2.99 -8.93
C LEU A 87 -6.38 -2.66 -10.03
N SER A 88 -6.86 -3.65 -10.78
CA SER A 88 -7.73 -3.46 -11.95
C SER A 88 -9.04 -2.74 -11.66
N LYS A 89 -9.50 -2.78 -10.40
CA LYS A 89 -10.73 -2.09 -9.95
C LYS A 89 -10.48 -0.64 -9.48
N SER A 90 -9.25 -0.14 -9.64
CA SER A 90 -8.91 1.25 -9.32
C SER A 90 -9.41 2.20 -10.41
N SER A 91 -9.64 3.46 -10.05
CA SER A 91 -10.07 4.51 -10.95
C SER A 91 -9.02 5.60 -11.05
N ASN A 92 -8.79 6.15 -12.24
CA ASN A 92 -7.71 7.09 -12.57
C ASN A 92 -6.31 6.48 -12.42
N LEU A 93 -6.15 5.19 -12.73
CA LEU A 93 -4.89 4.47 -12.72
C LEU A 93 -4.60 3.91 -14.11
N LEU A 94 -3.58 4.45 -14.80
CA LEU A 94 -3.16 4.00 -16.11
C LEU A 94 -2.28 2.73 -16.01
N SER A 95 -1.31 2.75 -15.10
CA SER A 95 -0.43 1.60 -14.87
C SER A 95 0.18 1.63 -13.48
N SER A 96 0.73 0.50 -13.06
CA SER A 96 1.42 0.36 -11.77
C SER A 96 2.65 -0.53 -11.89
N VAL A 97 3.68 -0.22 -11.10
CA VAL A 97 4.89 -1.04 -10.96
C VAL A 97 5.06 -1.44 -9.51
N PHE A 98 4.90 -2.71 -9.22
CA PHE A 98 5.10 -3.28 -7.88
C PHE A 98 6.58 -3.57 -7.64
N HIS A 99 7.11 -3.11 -6.50
CA HIS A 99 8.51 -3.25 -6.15
C HIS A 99 8.73 -4.21 -4.99
N TRP A 100 9.83 -4.96 -5.07
CA TRP A 100 10.22 -5.98 -4.12
C TRP A 100 11.46 -5.52 -3.35
N PRO A 101 11.31 -5.00 -2.11
CA PRO A 101 12.46 -4.67 -1.27
C PRO A 101 13.35 -5.89 -1.01
N LEU A 102 14.58 -5.63 -0.61
CA LEU A 102 15.54 -6.69 -0.29
C LEU A 102 14.98 -7.63 0.79
N PRO A 103 14.87 -8.95 0.51
CA PRO A 103 14.35 -9.91 1.47
C PRO A 103 15.42 -10.40 2.43
N SER A 104 14.99 -11.15 3.43
CA SER A 104 15.85 -12.00 4.26
C SER A 104 15.72 -13.47 3.85
N ARG A 105 16.80 -14.25 4.13
CA ARG A 105 16.79 -15.71 4.01
C ARG A 105 16.59 -16.30 5.38
N PHE A 106 15.84 -17.38 5.47
CA PHE A 106 15.64 -18.15 6.70
C PHE A 106 15.39 -19.62 6.41
N LEU A 107 15.77 -20.46 7.35
CA LEU A 107 15.48 -21.88 7.28
C LEU A 107 14.04 -22.16 7.70
N TYR A 108 13.40 -23.06 6.98
CA TYR A 108 12.10 -23.61 7.28
C TYR A 108 12.14 -25.12 6.99
N TYR A 109 12.12 -25.95 8.05
CA TYR A 109 12.33 -27.40 7.97
C TYR A 109 13.55 -27.78 7.11
N ASP A 110 14.73 -27.26 7.48
CA ASP A 110 16.00 -27.47 6.76
C ASP A 110 16.03 -26.97 5.32
N THR A 111 15.04 -26.24 4.91
CA THR A 111 14.90 -25.68 3.57
C THR A 111 15.03 -24.16 3.60
N GLU A 112 15.87 -23.61 2.71
CA GLU A 112 16.01 -22.17 2.61
C GLU A 112 14.80 -21.56 1.92
N VAL A 113 14.20 -20.56 2.58
CA VAL A 113 13.13 -19.72 2.04
C VAL A 113 13.52 -18.25 2.10
N VAL A 114 12.97 -17.47 1.18
CA VAL A 114 13.29 -16.06 0.99
C VAL A 114 12.01 -15.21 1.14
N GLY A 115 12.05 -14.22 2.03
CA GLY A 115 10.86 -13.40 2.28
C GLY A 115 11.04 -12.38 3.39
N TYR A 116 9.98 -12.13 4.13
CA TYR A 116 9.89 -11.05 5.11
C TYR A 116 9.27 -11.50 6.42
N ARG A 117 9.70 -10.89 7.51
CA ARG A 117 9.15 -11.06 8.86
C ARG A 117 8.76 -9.72 9.46
N GLN A 118 7.92 -9.73 10.48
CA GLN A 118 7.47 -8.57 11.25
C GLN A 118 6.69 -7.55 10.39
N GLU A 119 7.38 -6.66 9.70
CA GLU A 119 6.79 -5.59 8.89
C GLU A 119 7.52 -5.47 7.56
N ILE A 120 6.73 -5.34 6.50
CA ILE A 120 7.22 -5.02 5.16
C ILE A 120 6.32 -3.96 4.53
N ILE A 121 6.92 -3.06 3.76
CA ILE A 121 6.20 -2.18 2.86
C ILE A 121 6.63 -2.52 1.45
N PHE A 122 5.65 -2.89 0.63
CA PHE A 122 5.85 -3.06 -0.81
C PHE A 122 5.56 -1.74 -1.51
N PRO A 123 6.58 -1.03 -2.03
CA PRO A 123 6.36 0.19 -2.78
C PRO A 123 5.70 -0.10 -4.12
N ILE A 124 4.83 0.79 -4.56
CA ILE A 124 4.18 0.73 -5.87
C ILE A 124 4.26 2.11 -6.50
N ASP A 125 4.92 2.20 -7.66
CA ASP A 125 4.85 3.38 -8.51
C ASP A 125 3.56 3.32 -9.31
N LEU A 126 2.75 4.36 -9.22
CA LEU A 126 1.48 4.52 -9.94
C LEU A 126 1.65 5.59 -11.01
N LEU A 127 1.16 5.34 -12.23
CA LEU A 127 0.99 6.32 -13.27
C LEU A 127 -0.50 6.62 -13.40
N LEU A 128 -0.85 7.91 -13.31
CA LEU A 128 -2.25 8.35 -13.41
C LEU A 128 -2.70 8.45 -14.86
N GLU A 129 -3.96 8.14 -15.11
CA GLU A 129 -4.60 8.33 -16.41
C GLU A 129 -4.88 9.82 -16.68
N HIS A 130 -5.37 10.54 -15.66
CA HIS A 130 -5.71 11.95 -15.73
C HIS A 130 -5.09 12.72 -14.57
N VAL A 131 -4.14 13.58 -14.88
CA VAL A 131 -3.49 14.48 -13.89
C VAL A 131 -4.52 15.42 -13.26
N GLY A 132 -4.42 15.65 -11.96
CA GLY A 132 -5.31 16.55 -11.22
C GLY A 132 -6.67 15.95 -10.83
N GLN A 133 -7.04 14.79 -11.36
CA GLN A 133 -8.26 14.07 -11.00
C GLN A 133 -8.04 13.18 -9.77
N PRO A 134 -9.07 12.95 -8.93
CA PRO A 134 -8.94 12.06 -7.79
C PRO A 134 -8.51 10.64 -8.19
N LEU A 135 -7.74 9.99 -7.34
CA LEU A 135 -7.33 8.58 -7.51
C LEU A 135 -8.06 7.72 -6.47
N TYR A 136 -8.78 6.70 -6.93
CA TYR A 136 -9.47 5.73 -6.08
C TYR A 136 -8.81 4.37 -6.23
N LEU A 137 -8.01 3.97 -5.26
CA LEU A 137 -7.33 2.67 -5.28
C LEU A 137 -8.19 1.58 -4.64
N ARG A 138 -8.28 0.47 -5.33
CA ARG A 138 -8.96 -0.77 -4.92
C ARG A 138 -8.01 -1.91 -5.23
N ALA A 139 -7.35 -2.43 -4.19
CA ALA A 139 -6.35 -3.47 -4.33
C ALA A 139 -6.86 -4.78 -3.73
N LEU A 140 -6.96 -5.81 -4.55
CA LEU A 140 -7.06 -7.17 -4.07
C LEU A 140 -5.65 -7.69 -3.83
N VAL A 141 -5.34 -8.01 -2.59
CA VAL A 141 -4.00 -8.46 -2.17
C VAL A 141 -4.11 -9.87 -1.63
N GLU A 142 -3.36 -10.78 -2.24
CA GLU A 142 -3.24 -12.17 -1.81
C GLU A 142 -1.85 -12.40 -1.28
N ILE A 143 -1.73 -12.84 -0.03
CA ILE A 143 -0.45 -13.21 0.59
C ILE A 143 -0.56 -14.57 1.25
N LEU A 144 0.49 -15.35 1.15
CA LEU A 144 0.67 -16.54 1.95
C LEU A 144 1.50 -16.19 3.18
N VAL A 145 0.98 -16.49 4.37
CA VAL A 145 1.70 -16.30 5.63
C VAL A 145 1.92 -17.64 6.30
N CYS A 146 3.15 -17.87 6.73
CA CYS A 146 3.55 -19.18 7.27
C CYS A 146 4.34 -19.03 8.57
N ASP A 147 4.11 -19.99 9.47
CA ASP A 147 4.97 -20.36 10.58
C ASP A 147 5.14 -21.89 10.51
N ASP A 148 4.55 -22.70 11.38
CA ASP A 148 4.49 -24.16 11.23
C ASP A 148 3.46 -24.59 10.18
N VAL A 149 2.45 -23.76 9.96
CA VAL A 149 1.43 -23.93 8.91
C VAL A 149 1.38 -22.70 8.04
N CYS A 150 0.89 -22.88 6.80
CA CYS A 150 0.70 -21.78 5.86
C CYS A 150 -0.79 -21.43 5.74
N ILE A 151 -1.11 -20.16 5.85
CA ILE A 151 -2.48 -19.62 5.76
C ILE A 151 -2.52 -18.59 4.63
N PRO A 152 -3.31 -18.84 3.58
CA PRO A 152 -3.55 -17.82 2.56
C PRO A 152 -4.46 -16.71 3.11
N HIS A 153 -4.13 -15.46 2.79
CA HIS A 153 -4.94 -14.28 3.10
C HIS A 153 -5.31 -13.56 1.83
N VAL A 154 -6.60 -13.26 1.69
CA VAL A 154 -7.12 -12.38 0.65
C VAL A 154 -7.69 -11.13 1.33
N MET A 155 -7.19 -9.96 0.96
CA MET A 155 -7.52 -8.68 1.57
C MET A 155 -7.93 -7.67 0.51
N ASN A 156 -9.02 -6.93 0.76
CA ASN A 156 -9.47 -5.83 -0.09
C ASN A 156 -9.03 -4.50 0.54
N LEU A 157 -7.98 -3.91 0.00
CA LEU A 157 -7.43 -2.67 0.50
C LEU A 157 -7.94 -1.48 -0.32
N THR A 158 -8.24 -0.39 0.37
CA THR A 158 -8.72 0.84 -0.27
C THR A 158 -7.91 2.04 0.14
N LEU A 159 -7.73 2.99 -0.78
CA LEU A 159 -7.14 4.28 -0.51
C LEU A 159 -7.67 5.29 -1.54
N ASP A 160 -8.20 6.40 -1.05
CA ASP A 160 -8.72 7.46 -1.89
C ASP A 160 -7.85 8.71 -1.71
N LEU A 161 -7.30 9.22 -2.80
CA LEU A 161 -6.54 10.46 -2.82
C LEU A 161 -7.36 11.52 -3.57
N PRO A 162 -7.80 12.59 -2.88
CA PRO A 162 -8.58 13.64 -3.51
C PRO A 162 -7.74 14.48 -4.46
N SER A 163 -8.40 15.29 -5.28
CA SER A 163 -7.79 16.44 -5.93
C SER A 163 -7.27 17.42 -4.88
N GLY A 164 -6.27 18.22 -5.21
CA GLY A 164 -5.73 19.25 -4.32
C GLY A 164 -4.20 19.21 -4.26
N LEU A 165 -3.59 19.95 -3.35
CA LEU A 165 -2.11 20.04 -3.28
C LEU A 165 -1.50 18.73 -2.81
N ALA A 166 -0.51 18.24 -3.57
CA ALA A 166 0.25 17.03 -3.26
C ALA A 166 1.26 17.27 -2.12
N LYS A 167 0.73 17.54 -0.91
CA LYS A 167 1.57 17.67 0.29
C LYS A 167 2.04 16.30 0.76
N SER A 168 3.30 16.22 1.18
CA SER A 168 3.87 14.99 1.75
C SER A 168 3.11 14.51 2.99
N THR A 169 3.10 13.20 3.19
CA THR A 169 2.56 12.56 4.39
C THR A 169 3.68 12.18 5.35
N ASN A 170 3.32 11.74 6.55
CA ASN A 170 4.26 11.14 7.51
C ASN A 170 4.77 9.75 7.08
N TYR A 171 4.20 9.16 6.00
CA TYR A 171 4.64 7.88 5.44
C TYR A 171 5.68 8.03 4.33
N THR A 172 5.95 9.25 3.85
CA THR A 172 6.88 9.51 2.74
C THR A 172 8.25 8.89 3.02
N ASN A 173 8.86 9.20 4.16
CA ASN A 173 10.18 8.65 4.52
C ASN A 173 10.16 7.14 4.69
N LEU A 174 9.07 6.59 5.23
CA LEU A 174 8.92 5.15 5.43
C LEU A 174 8.87 4.42 4.08
N ILE A 175 8.01 4.86 3.17
CA ILE A 175 7.87 4.26 1.84
C ILE A 175 9.17 4.41 1.04
N SER A 176 9.79 5.60 1.06
CA SER A 176 11.04 5.87 0.34
C SER A 176 12.19 4.99 0.82
N ARG A 177 12.26 4.69 2.13
CA ARG A 177 13.27 3.78 2.69
C ARG A 177 13.13 2.36 2.14
N TYR A 178 11.90 1.84 2.03
CA TYR A 178 11.68 0.52 1.43
C TYR A 178 11.88 0.55 -0.10
N ARG A 179 11.55 1.67 -0.75
CA ARG A 179 11.81 1.85 -2.18
C ARG A 179 13.32 1.83 -2.49
N ALA A 180 14.14 2.41 -1.61
CA ALA A 180 15.60 2.41 -1.73
C ALA A 180 16.24 1.02 -1.50
N GLN A 181 15.52 0.09 -0.85
CA GLN A 181 15.96 -1.29 -0.66
C GLN A 181 15.63 -2.22 -1.85
N VAL A 182 14.95 -1.72 -2.87
CA VAL A 182 14.64 -2.51 -4.05
C VAL A 182 15.91 -2.75 -4.86
N PRO A 183 16.32 -4.00 -5.13
CA PRO A 183 17.49 -4.29 -5.93
C PRO A 183 17.38 -3.67 -7.33
N GLY A 184 18.40 -2.96 -7.74
CA GLY A 184 18.55 -2.43 -9.09
C GLY A 184 19.16 -3.44 -10.05
N ASP A 185 19.38 -3.01 -11.28
CA ASP A 185 20.04 -3.80 -12.32
C ASP A 185 21.58 -3.74 -12.27
N GLY A 186 22.15 -3.09 -11.24
CA GLY A 186 23.58 -2.97 -11.02
C GLY A 186 24.28 -1.88 -11.85
N LYS A 187 23.66 -1.33 -12.90
CA LYS A 187 24.28 -0.37 -13.80
C LYS A 187 24.81 0.87 -13.10
N ASN A 188 24.05 1.41 -12.14
CA ASN A 188 24.46 2.58 -11.36
C ASN A 188 25.59 2.27 -10.36
N SER A 189 25.89 0.98 -10.11
CA SER A 189 26.96 0.51 -9.23
C SER A 189 28.18 0.03 -10.01
N GLY A 190 28.23 0.26 -11.33
CA GLY A 190 29.32 -0.22 -12.20
C GLY A 190 29.31 -1.73 -12.43
N ILE A 191 28.23 -2.41 -12.07
CA ILE A 191 28.07 -3.86 -12.30
C ILE A 191 27.33 -4.05 -13.63
N ILE A 192 27.98 -4.71 -14.56
CA ILE A 192 27.41 -5.05 -15.87
C ILE A 192 27.27 -6.55 -15.92
N PHE A 193 26.05 -7.04 -16.19
CA PHE A 193 25.82 -8.44 -16.47
C PHE A 193 26.07 -8.68 -17.96
N GLU A 194 27.13 -9.41 -18.30
CA GLU A 194 27.52 -9.72 -19.67
C GLU A 194 26.86 -11.02 -20.17
N GLY A 195 26.54 -11.92 -19.25
CA GLY A 195 25.90 -13.19 -19.60
C GLY A 195 26.05 -14.22 -18.50
N ALA A 196 25.40 -15.36 -18.75
CA ALA A 196 25.57 -16.57 -17.96
C ALA A 196 25.68 -17.78 -18.86
N SER A 197 26.54 -18.70 -18.51
CA SER A 197 26.70 -19.98 -19.20
C SER A 197 26.49 -21.14 -18.20
N TYR A 198 25.88 -22.20 -18.70
CA TYR A 198 25.65 -23.43 -17.95
C TYR A 198 26.53 -24.52 -18.49
N SER A 199 27.23 -25.23 -17.62
CA SER A 199 28.07 -26.37 -17.95
C SER A 199 27.97 -27.45 -16.87
N GLY A 200 28.52 -28.63 -17.17
CA GLY A 200 28.50 -29.77 -16.25
C GLY A 200 27.32 -30.73 -16.49
N SER A 201 27.20 -31.73 -15.64
CA SER A 201 26.12 -32.71 -15.68
C SER A 201 24.92 -32.26 -14.85
N LEU A 202 23.75 -32.91 -15.08
CA LEU A 202 22.54 -32.65 -14.26
C LEU A 202 22.76 -32.90 -12.75
N HIS A 203 23.72 -33.76 -12.41
CA HIS A 203 24.06 -34.06 -11.00
C HIS A 203 25.11 -33.12 -10.41
N ASN A 204 25.85 -32.41 -11.26
CA ASN A 204 26.87 -31.44 -10.84
C ASN A 204 26.89 -30.24 -11.81
N PRO A 205 25.86 -29.41 -11.76
CA PRO A 205 25.74 -28.25 -12.63
C PRO A 205 26.67 -27.13 -12.19
N THR A 206 27.29 -26.45 -13.13
CA THR A 206 28.05 -25.22 -12.90
C THR A 206 27.41 -24.08 -13.66
N LEU A 207 27.10 -22.99 -12.96
CA LEU A 207 26.64 -21.73 -13.55
C LEU A 207 27.79 -20.72 -13.44
N GLU A 208 28.29 -20.27 -14.58
CA GLU A 208 29.24 -19.17 -14.68
C GLU A 208 28.51 -17.90 -15.05
N VAL A 209 28.66 -16.84 -14.25
CA VAL A 209 28.07 -15.52 -14.47
C VAL A 209 29.20 -14.53 -14.73
N LYS A 210 29.10 -13.77 -15.80
CA LYS A 210 30.04 -12.72 -16.23
C LYS A 210 29.41 -11.34 -16.18
#